data_1f29d145a98076b38f51f42b83d24008
#
_entry.id   1f29d145a98076b38f51f42b83d24008
#
_cell.length_a   1.000
_cell.length_b   1.000
_cell.length_c   1.000
_cell.angle_alpha   90.00
_cell.angle_beta   90.00
_cell.angle_gamma   90.00
#
_symmetry.space_group_name_H-M   'P 1'
#
loop_
_entity.id
_entity.type
_entity.pdbx_description
1 polymer ?
#
loop_
_entity_poly.entity_id
_entity_poly.type
_entity_poly.pdbx_seq_one_letter_code
_entity_poly.pdbx_strand_id
1 'polypeptide(L)'
;VSNMDDTELQKAKEAALAYNRTLIPGVADNLSFSEEALKSAAENYENLLNIRGDGIMGYVEIPKIDVNLPIYHGTGDDSLDRGVGHLLGSSLPVGGETSHTVLTAHSGLAGQRLFSDLDKLECGDTFYVHTLDETMAYMVLEINTVLPEDTSKLVILPEHDVCTLVTCTPYGVNTHRLMVRGTRIRNDQAEYVENLKAERDEREGITQSTWQQEYFKGIGLGVICIAAIGIVYEINRIRPRRRKRGLHEKG
;
A
#
# COMPACT_ATOMS: atom_id res chain seq x y z
N VAL A 1 -19.05 -12.62 -13.05
CA VAL A 1 -18.32 -13.91 -13.18
C VAL A 1 -19.20 -15.09 -12.77
N SER A 2 -20.12 -14.94 -11.83
CA SER A 2 -20.93 -16.06 -11.25
C SER A 2 -21.84 -16.85 -12.21
N ASN A 3 -21.90 -16.54 -13.52
CA ASN A 3 -22.71 -17.23 -14.52
C ASN A 3 -21.93 -17.64 -15.78
N MET A 4 -20.61 -17.62 -15.74
CA MET A 4 -19.78 -18.08 -16.86
C MET A 4 -19.49 -19.57 -16.74
N ASP A 5 -19.40 -20.24 -17.89
CA ASP A 5 -18.98 -21.63 -17.97
C ASP A 5 -17.47 -21.72 -17.65
N ASP A 6 -17.07 -22.63 -16.76
CA ASP A 6 -15.67 -22.91 -16.39
C ASP A 6 -14.77 -23.05 -17.64
N THR A 7 -15.34 -23.53 -18.73
CA THR A 7 -14.65 -23.69 -20.02
C THR A 7 -14.26 -22.34 -20.66
N GLU A 8 -15.08 -21.30 -20.51
CA GLU A 8 -14.81 -19.96 -21.05
C GLU A 8 -13.74 -19.26 -20.21
N LEU A 9 -13.81 -19.38 -18.89
CA LEU A 9 -12.81 -18.85 -17.97
C LEU A 9 -11.43 -19.48 -18.23
N GLN A 10 -11.40 -20.80 -18.41
CA GLN A 10 -10.16 -21.52 -18.72
C GLN A 10 -9.55 -21.09 -20.06
N LYS A 11 -10.36 -20.91 -21.11
CA LYS A 11 -9.88 -20.40 -22.41
C LYS A 11 -9.33 -18.98 -22.30
N ALA A 12 -10.00 -18.10 -21.57
CA ALA A 12 -9.53 -16.73 -21.35
C ALA A 12 -8.17 -16.71 -20.60
N LYS A 13 -8.02 -17.57 -19.59
CA LYS A 13 -6.78 -17.74 -18.86
C LYS A 13 -5.65 -18.26 -19.75
N GLU A 14 -5.91 -19.29 -20.54
CA GLU A 14 -4.94 -19.86 -21.49
C GLU A 14 -4.47 -18.83 -22.53
N ALA A 15 -5.40 -18.02 -23.04
CA ALA A 15 -5.07 -16.95 -23.98
C ALA A 15 -4.19 -15.87 -23.33
N ALA A 16 -4.49 -15.48 -22.09
CA ALA A 16 -3.68 -14.53 -21.34
C ALA A 16 -2.29 -15.08 -21.00
N LEU A 17 -2.18 -16.35 -20.61
CA LEU A 17 -0.90 -17.02 -20.38
C LEU A 17 -0.10 -17.18 -21.68
N ALA A 18 -0.76 -17.44 -22.81
CA ALA A 18 -0.10 -17.48 -24.12
C ALA A 18 0.51 -16.12 -24.48
N TYR A 19 -0.25 -15.04 -24.26
CA TYR A 19 0.27 -13.67 -24.41
C TYR A 19 1.49 -13.44 -23.50
N ASN A 20 1.41 -13.75 -22.21
CA ASN A 20 2.54 -13.59 -21.28
C ASN A 20 3.80 -14.32 -21.74
N ARG A 21 3.66 -15.51 -22.32
CA ARG A 21 4.80 -16.27 -22.91
C ARG A 21 5.44 -15.56 -24.09
N THR A 22 4.69 -14.78 -24.87
CA THR A 22 5.28 -14.02 -26.00
C THR A 22 6.18 -12.89 -25.54
N LEU A 23 6.06 -12.44 -24.29
CA LEU A 23 6.87 -11.39 -23.70
C LEU A 23 8.24 -11.89 -23.18
N ILE A 24 8.45 -13.21 -23.10
CA ILE A 24 9.65 -13.84 -22.54
C ILE A 24 10.81 -14.00 -23.52
N PRO A 25 10.67 -14.01 -24.86
CA PRO A 25 11.77 -14.30 -25.78
C PRO A 25 12.88 -13.27 -25.66
N GLY A 26 14.06 -13.78 -25.33
CA GLY A 26 15.25 -12.98 -25.13
C GLY A 26 15.15 -12.16 -23.85
N VAL A 27 15.20 -12.84 -22.74
CA VAL A 27 15.22 -12.29 -21.35
C VAL A 27 16.17 -11.09 -21.18
N ALA A 28 17.02 -10.80 -22.14
CA ALA A 28 17.99 -9.71 -22.11
C ALA A 28 17.45 -8.35 -22.59
N ASP A 29 16.36 -8.28 -23.37
CA ASP A 29 15.95 -7.04 -24.05
C ASP A 29 14.43 -6.79 -24.08
N ASN A 30 13.71 -7.11 -23.03
CA ASN A 30 12.25 -6.88 -22.96
C ASN A 30 11.83 -5.39 -23.02
N LEU A 31 12.77 -4.45 -23.07
CA LEU A 31 12.54 -3.03 -23.33
C LEU A 31 12.69 -2.68 -24.82
N SER A 32 13.21 -3.60 -25.66
CA SER A 32 13.33 -3.43 -27.11
C SER A 32 12.27 -4.24 -27.85
N PHE A 33 11.00 -4.01 -27.55
CA PHE A 33 9.96 -4.54 -28.44
C PHE A 33 10.16 -3.93 -29.82
N SER A 34 10.30 -4.77 -30.86
CA SER A 34 10.17 -4.25 -32.21
C SER A 34 8.77 -3.64 -32.37
N GLU A 35 8.68 -2.54 -33.07
CA GLU A 35 7.40 -1.85 -33.32
C GLU A 35 6.35 -2.81 -33.89
N GLU A 36 6.78 -3.83 -34.66
CA GLU A 36 5.94 -4.90 -35.21
C GLU A 36 5.45 -5.89 -34.13
N ALA A 37 6.27 -6.25 -33.14
CA ALA A 37 5.87 -7.13 -32.06
C ALA A 37 4.87 -6.43 -31.11
N LEU A 38 5.09 -5.14 -30.82
CA LEU A 38 4.13 -4.33 -30.06
C LEU A 38 2.81 -4.17 -30.80
N LYS A 39 2.85 -3.97 -32.13
CA LYS A 39 1.65 -3.84 -32.94
C LYS A 39 0.86 -5.15 -33.01
N SER A 40 1.52 -6.29 -33.19
CA SER A 40 0.86 -7.61 -33.19
C SER A 40 0.31 -7.97 -31.80
N ALA A 41 1.01 -7.65 -30.74
CA ALA A 41 0.51 -7.82 -29.37
C ALA A 41 -0.67 -6.87 -29.06
N ALA A 42 -0.61 -5.63 -29.57
CA ALA A 42 -1.66 -4.63 -29.40
C ALA A 42 -2.97 -5.03 -30.14
N GLU A 43 -2.88 -5.65 -31.31
CA GLU A 43 -4.04 -6.04 -32.11
C GLU A 43 -4.97 -7.03 -31.39
N ASN A 44 -4.46 -7.82 -30.44
CA ASN A 44 -5.26 -8.80 -29.69
C ASN A 44 -5.41 -8.43 -28.21
N TYR A 45 -4.61 -7.49 -27.71
CA TYR A 45 -4.52 -7.14 -26.32
C TYR A 45 -5.85 -6.67 -25.69
N GLU A 46 -6.57 -5.80 -26.39
CA GLU A 46 -7.84 -5.22 -25.93
C GLU A 46 -8.97 -6.28 -25.75
N ASN A 47 -8.79 -7.45 -26.36
CA ASN A 47 -9.75 -8.57 -26.25
C ASN A 47 -9.40 -9.55 -25.13
N LEU A 48 -8.13 -9.56 -24.68
CA LEU A 48 -7.67 -10.45 -23.64
C LEU A 48 -8.21 -10.02 -22.27
N LEU A 49 -8.80 -10.95 -21.53
CA LEU A 49 -9.46 -10.70 -20.24
C LEU A 49 -10.66 -9.73 -20.28
N ASN A 50 -11.07 -9.28 -21.45
CA ASN A 50 -12.23 -8.38 -21.63
C ASN A 50 -13.53 -9.21 -21.80
N ILE A 51 -13.84 -10.01 -20.81
CA ILE A 51 -14.92 -11.00 -20.86
C ILE A 51 -16.30 -10.36 -20.98
N ARG A 52 -16.49 -9.22 -20.33
CA ARG A 52 -17.77 -8.49 -20.31
C ARG A 52 -17.89 -7.45 -21.43
N GLY A 53 -16.82 -7.19 -22.15
CA GLY A 53 -16.80 -6.15 -23.17
C GLY A 53 -16.80 -4.72 -22.59
N ASP A 54 -16.54 -4.56 -21.31
CA ASP A 54 -16.50 -3.28 -20.59
C ASP A 54 -15.07 -2.75 -20.37
N GLY A 55 -14.06 -3.48 -20.84
CA GLY A 55 -12.65 -3.17 -20.74
C GLY A 55 -12.02 -3.51 -19.39
N ILE A 56 -12.76 -4.15 -18.47
CA ILE A 56 -12.24 -4.54 -17.15
C ILE A 56 -11.59 -5.92 -17.25
N MET A 57 -10.31 -5.98 -16.89
CA MET A 57 -9.52 -7.21 -16.80
C MET A 57 -9.69 -7.93 -15.45
N GLY A 58 -9.90 -7.16 -14.38
CA GLY A 58 -9.92 -7.65 -13.01
C GLY A 58 -9.96 -6.50 -12.03
N TYR A 59 -9.54 -6.76 -10.79
CA TYR A 59 -9.51 -5.77 -9.71
C TYR A 59 -8.20 -5.88 -8.93
N VAL A 60 -7.70 -4.74 -8.43
CA VAL A 60 -6.64 -4.69 -7.45
C VAL A 60 -7.20 -4.25 -6.11
N GLU A 61 -6.86 -4.98 -5.06
CA GLU A 61 -7.23 -4.69 -3.68
C GLU A 61 -5.98 -4.49 -2.84
N ILE A 62 -5.93 -3.38 -2.08
CA ILE A 62 -4.83 -3.03 -1.18
C ILE A 62 -5.42 -2.67 0.18
N PRO A 63 -5.59 -3.64 1.09
CA PRO A 63 -6.33 -3.45 2.34
C PRO A 63 -5.78 -2.33 3.22
N LYS A 64 -4.46 -2.24 3.35
CA LYS A 64 -3.80 -1.23 4.22
C LYS A 64 -4.21 0.22 3.91
N ILE A 65 -4.55 0.51 2.66
CA ILE A 65 -4.92 1.85 2.20
C ILE A 65 -6.36 1.94 1.68
N ASP A 66 -7.19 0.92 1.95
CA ASP A 66 -8.60 0.86 1.58
C ASP A 66 -8.83 1.11 0.07
N VAL A 67 -8.05 0.43 -0.76
CA VAL A 67 -8.14 0.47 -2.24
C VAL A 67 -8.77 -0.81 -2.74
N ASN A 68 -9.82 -0.68 -3.56
CA ASN A 68 -10.40 -1.74 -4.38
C ASN A 68 -10.84 -1.13 -5.71
N LEU A 69 -10.03 -1.32 -6.77
CA LEU A 69 -10.17 -0.62 -8.03
C LEU A 69 -10.18 -1.58 -9.22
N PRO A 70 -11.00 -1.32 -10.25
CA PRO A 70 -10.95 -2.08 -11.50
C PRO A 70 -9.66 -1.83 -12.26
N ILE A 71 -9.17 -2.88 -12.93
CA ILE A 71 -8.02 -2.86 -13.81
C ILE A 71 -8.52 -2.78 -15.26
N TYR A 72 -8.10 -1.75 -15.98
CA TYR A 72 -8.43 -1.51 -17.38
C TYR A 72 -7.23 -1.78 -18.29
N HIS A 73 -7.50 -1.99 -19.57
CA HIS A 73 -6.46 -2.08 -20.60
C HIS A 73 -5.79 -0.73 -20.80
N GLY A 74 -4.46 -0.75 -20.95
CA GLY A 74 -3.66 0.43 -21.27
C GLY A 74 -3.52 1.42 -20.11
N THR A 75 -2.76 2.47 -20.38
CA THR A 75 -2.44 3.55 -19.42
C THR A 75 -2.81 4.92 -19.99
N GLY A 76 -3.79 4.97 -20.88
CA GLY A 76 -4.37 6.20 -21.39
C GLY A 76 -5.31 6.85 -20.37
N ASP A 77 -5.65 8.12 -20.61
CA ASP A 77 -6.48 8.91 -19.71
C ASP A 77 -7.83 8.22 -19.43
N ASP A 78 -8.46 7.61 -20.46
CA ASP A 78 -9.74 6.89 -20.32
C ASP A 78 -9.69 5.76 -19.28
N SER A 79 -8.54 5.08 -19.16
CA SER A 79 -8.33 4.00 -18.18
C SER A 79 -7.98 4.55 -16.82
N LEU A 80 -7.05 5.52 -16.77
CA LEU A 80 -6.51 6.06 -15.52
C LEU A 80 -7.51 6.97 -14.78
N ASP A 81 -8.43 7.61 -15.48
CA ASP A 81 -9.51 8.39 -14.88
C ASP A 81 -10.58 7.50 -14.21
N ARG A 82 -10.68 6.23 -14.62
CA ARG A 82 -11.69 5.28 -14.14
C ARG A 82 -11.16 4.31 -13.08
N GLY A 83 -9.85 4.11 -13.01
CA GLY A 83 -9.26 3.13 -12.10
C GLY A 83 -7.77 2.92 -12.33
N VAL A 84 -7.39 1.65 -12.39
CA VAL A 84 -6.02 1.21 -12.59
C VAL A 84 -5.82 0.79 -14.03
N GLY A 85 -4.79 1.29 -14.68
CA GLY A 85 -4.38 0.91 -16.02
C GLY A 85 -3.32 -0.20 -16.00
N HIS A 86 -3.48 -1.21 -16.83
CA HIS A 86 -2.45 -2.22 -17.07
C HIS A 86 -1.48 -1.71 -18.14
N LEU A 87 -0.18 -1.74 -17.85
CA LEU A 87 0.87 -1.30 -18.78
C LEU A 87 1.01 -2.30 -19.92
N LEU A 88 0.70 -1.84 -21.14
CA LEU A 88 0.93 -2.65 -22.35
C LEU A 88 2.39 -3.05 -22.46
N GLY A 89 2.66 -4.32 -22.78
CA GLY A 89 4.01 -4.89 -22.82
C GLY A 89 4.49 -5.49 -21.51
N SER A 90 3.74 -5.33 -20.41
CA SER A 90 3.90 -6.13 -19.19
C SER A 90 3.01 -7.36 -19.23
N SER A 91 3.24 -8.33 -18.32
CA SER A 91 2.42 -9.54 -18.25
C SER A 91 1.00 -9.21 -17.82
N LEU A 92 0.01 -9.82 -18.49
CA LEU A 92 -1.38 -9.76 -18.07
C LEU A 92 -1.55 -10.29 -16.65
N PRO A 93 -2.52 -9.76 -15.89
CA PRO A 93 -2.68 -10.04 -14.46
C PRO A 93 -3.33 -11.40 -14.19
N VAL A 94 -2.72 -12.48 -14.69
CA VAL A 94 -3.13 -13.88 -14.46
C VAL A 94 -2.06 -14.67 -13.72
N GLY A 95 -0.99 -13.99 -13.29
CA GLY A 95 0.16 -14.62 -12.64
C GLY A 95 0.93 -15.56 -13.57
N GLY A 96 1.76 -16.39 -12.97
CA GLY A 96 2.55 -17.41 -13.66
C GLY A 96 4.04 -17.23 -13.43
N GLU A 97 4.76 -18.33 -13.45
CA GLU A 97 6.20 -18.35 -13.37
C GLU A 97 6.80 -17.54 -14.54
N THR A 98 7.76 -16.67 -14.25
CA THR A 98 8.34 -15.74 -15.23
C THR A 98 7.31 -14.72 -15.77
N SER A 99 6.60 -14.05 -14.86
CA SER A 99 5.65 -12.99 -15.18
C SER A 99 5.92 -11.71 -14.38
N HIS A 100 5.67 -10.55 -14.99
CA HIS A 100 5.71 -9.25 -14.34
C HIS A 100 4.54 -8.40 -14.80
N THR A 101 3.52 -8.31 -13.97
CA THR A 101 2.36 -7.43 -14.18
C THR A 101 2.67 -6.03 -13.68
N VAL A 102 2.39 -5.01 -14.47
CA VAL A 102 2.56 -3.60 -14.07
C VAL A 102 1.21 -2.89 -14.11
N LEU A 103 0.81 -2.39 -12.95
CA LEU A 103 -0.46 -1.70 -12.74
C LEU A 103 -0.19 -0.25 -12.32
N THR A 104 -0.77 0.70 -13.00
CA THR A 104 -0.57 2.12 -12.72
C THR A 104 -1.89 2.85 -12.46
N ALA A 105 -1.88 3.80 -11.55
CA ALA A 105 -3.01 4.69 -11.32
C ALA A 105 -2.52 6.08 -10.89
N HIS A 106 -3.39 7.07 -11.04
CA HIS A 106 -3.09 8.44 -10.63
C HIS A 106 -2.86 8.58 -9.12
N SER A 107 -2.01 9.56 -8.77
CA SER A 107 -1.90 10.14 -7.45
C SER A 107 -2.41 11.58 -7.50
N GLY A 108 -3.32 11.93 -6.58
CA GLY A 108 -3.77 13.31 -6.46
C GLY A 108 -4.85 13.76 -7.44
N LEU A 109 -5.61 12.85 -8.02
CA LEU A 109 -6.77 13.22 -8.83
C LEU A 109 -7.90 13.72 -7.93
N ALA A 110 -8.44 14.90 -8.24
CA ALA A 110 -9.47 15.53 -7.43
C ALA A 110 -10.72 14.64 -7.30
N GLY A 111 -11.11 14.32 -6.07
CA GLY A 111 -12.30 13.51 -5.76
C GLY A 111 -12.10 11.99 -5.84
N GLN A 112 -10.92 11.51 -6.20
CA GLN A 112 -10.60 10.07 -6.27
C GLN A 112 -9.31 9.76 -5.52
N ARG A 113 -9.34 8.71 -4.66
CA ARG A 113 -8.16 8.31 -3.89
C ARG A 113 -7.15 7.55 -4.75
N LEU A 114 -7.60 6.67 -5.65
CA LEU A 114 -6.78 5.83 -6.53
C LEU A 114 -5.51 5.33 -5.80
N PHE A 115 -4.31 5.61 -6.32
CA PHE A 115 -3.03 5.27 -5.69
C PHE A 115 -2.39 6.45 -4.91
N SER A 116 -3.20 7.43 -4.45
CA SER A 116 -2.69 8.59 -3.72
C SER A 116 -1.98 8.25 -2.41
N ASP A 117 -2.38 7.16 -1.78
CA ASP A 117 -1.83 6.67 -0.51
C ASP A 117 -0.83 5.49 -0.69
N LEU A 118 -0.37 5.24 -1.92
CA LEU A 118 0.54 4.11 -2.20
C LEU A 118 1.88 4.23 -1.46
N ASP A 119 2.30 5.42 -1.10
CA ASP A 119 3.49 5.73 -0.31
C ASP A 119 3.41 5.27 1.16
N LYS A 120 2.22 4.89 1.64
CA LYS A 120 2.02 4.32 2.98
C LYS A 120 2.32 2.82 3.06
N LEU A 121 2.52 2.17 1.91
CA LEU A 121 2.90 0.77 1.90
C LEU A 121 4.35 0.58 2.35
N GLU A 122 4.59 -0.54 3.01
CA GLU A 122 5.88 -0.96 3.53
C GLU A 122 6.21 -2.38 3.06
N CYS A 123 7.50 -2.74 3.06
CA CYS A 123 7.89 -4.12 2.80
C CYS A 123 7.23 -5.07 3.79
N GLY A 124 6.66 -6.16 3.25
CA GLY A 124 5.87 -7.13 4.01
C GLY A 124 4.37 -6.84 4.02
N ASP A 125 3.89 -5.71 3.50
CA ASP A 125 2.46 -5.51 3.27
C ASP A 125 1.96 -6.40 2.13
N THR A 126 0.66 -6.68 2.12
CA THR A 126 0.04 -7.51 1.10
C THR A 126 -0.94 -6.71 0.26
N PHE A 127 -1.05 -7.08 -1.00
CA PHE A 127 -2.10 -6.64 -1.91
C PHE A 127 -2.55 -7.81 -2.78
N TYR A 128 -3.72 -7.69 -3.36
CA TYR A 128 -4.36 -8.76 -4.13
C TYR A 128 -4.72 -8.30 -5.53
N VAL A 129 -4.58 -9.21 -6.47
CA VAL A 129 -5.08 -9.05 -7.84
C VAL A 129 -6.12 -10.13 -8.09
N HIS A 130 -7.33 -9.71 -8.42
CA HIS A 130 -8.46 -10.57 -8.70
C HIS A 130 -8.71 -10.58 -10.19
N THR A 131 -8.53 -11.71 -10.84
CA THR A 131 -8.74 -11.86 -12.30
C THR A 131 -9.41 -13.19 -12.58
N LEU A 132 -10.41 -13.16 -13.46
CA LEU A 132 -11.28 -14.30 -13.74
C LEU A 132 -11.98 -14.79 -12.45
N ASP A 133 -11.63 -15.95 -11.95
CA ASP A 133 -12.10 -16.57 -10.71
C ASP A 133 -10.98 -16.74 -9.66
N GLU A 134 -9.80 -16.18 -9.95
CA GLU A 134 -8.63 -16.31 -9.07
C GLU A 134 -8.32 -15.04 -8.30
N THR A 135 -7.88 -15.24 -7.07
CA THR A 135 -7.28 -14.20 -6.22
C THR A 135 -5.79 -14.51 -6.07
N MET A 136 -4.98 -13.55 -6.44
CA MET A 136 -3.53 -13.63 -6.39
C MET A 136 -3.00 -12.69 -5.34
N ALA A 137 -2.39 -13.23 -4.27
CA ALA A 137 -1.77 -12.46 -3.21
C ALA A 137 -0.31 -12.14 -3.54
N TYR A 138 0.07 -10.89 -3.35
CA TYR A 138 1.44 -10.39 -3.50
C TYR A 138 1.90 -9.71 -2.22
N MET A 139 3.10 -10.04 -1.77
CA MET A 139 3.74 -9.39 -0.63
C MET A 139 4.78 -8.38 -1.12
N VAL A 140 4.70 -7.14 -0.64
CA VAL A 140 5.63 -6.07 -0.99
C VAL A 140 7.05 -6.42 -0.56
N LEU A 141 7.97 -6.45 -1.53
CA LEU A 141 9.39 -6.71 -1.31
C LEU A 141 10.26 -5.48 -1.51
N GLU A 142 9.88 -4.60 -2.42
CA GLU A 142 10.72 -3.50 -2.85
C GLU A 142 9.88 -2.25 -3.14
N ILE A 143 10.35 -1.11 -2.65
CA ILE A 143 9.73 0.20 -2.90
C ILE A 143 10.81 1.12 -3.44
N ASN A 144 10.59 1.69 -4.62
CA ASN A 144 11.55 2.54 -5.31
C ASN A 144 10.88 3.84 -5.76
N THR A 145 11.63 4.92 -5.72
CA THR A 145 11.28 6.19 -6.37
C THR A 145 12.28 6.41 -7.51
N VAL A 146 11.78 6.48 -8.73
CA VAL A 146 12.59 6.57 -9.95
C VAL A 146 12.13 7.75 -10.82
N LEU A 147 12.94 8.14 -11.79
CA LEU A 147 12.52 9.07 -12.83
C LEU A 147 11.48 8.43 -13.77
N PRO A 148 10.61 9.22 -14.41
CA PRO A 148 9.54 8.68 -15.27
C PRO A 148 10.03 7.80 -16.43
N GLU A 149 11.22 8.06 -16.95
CA GLU A 149 11.87 7.33 -18.02
C GLU A 149 12.63 6.08 -17.55
N ASP A 150 12.85 5.90 -16.26
CA ASP A 150 13.55 4.73 -15.72
C ASP A 150 12.59 3.54 -15.57
N THR A 151 12.65 2.67 -16.55
CA THR A 151 11.88 1.40 -16.60
C THR A 151 12.71 0.19 -16.19
N SER A 152 13.94 0.37 -15.73
CA SER A 152 14.88 -0.71 -15.38
C SER A 152 14.34 -1.71 -14.35
N LYS A 153 13.39 -1.28 -13.54
CA LYS A 153 12.72 -2.11 -12.53
C LYS A 153 11.50 -2.88 -13.06
N LEU A 154 11.09 -2.66 -14.32
CA LEU A 154 9.89 -3.29 -14.89
C LEU A 154 10.18 -4.50 -15.75
N VAL A 155 11.41 -5.01 -15.71
CA VAL A 155 11.81 -6.21 -16.48
C VAL A 155 11.18 -7.48 -15.91
N ILE A 156 10.86 -8.43 -16.78
CA ILE A 156 10.42 -9.77 -16.39
C ILE A 156 11.62 -10.55 -15.86
N LEU A 157 11.50 -11.08 -14.65
CA LEU A 157 12.53 -11.89 -14.01
C LEU A 157 12.22 -13.37 -14.20
N PRO A 158 13.18 -14.20 -14.66
CA PRO A 158 12.98 -15.63 -14.76
C PRO A 158 12.57 -16.26 -13.42
N GLU A 159 11.65 -17.21 -13.48
CA GLU A 159 11.19 -17.99 -12.31
C GLU A 159 10.52 -17.14 -11.21
N HIS A 160 10.10 -15.89 -11.52
CA HIS A 160 9.41 -15.03 -10.58
C HIS A 160 8.02 -14.66 -11.10
N ASP A 161 7.05 -14.64 -10.19
CA ASP A 161 5.73 -14.05 -10.40
C ASP A 161 5.67 -12.76 -9.57
N VAL A 162 5.75 -11.61 -10.25
CA VAL A 162 5.79 -10.30 -9.61
C VAL A 162 4.73 -9.37 -10.16
N CYS A 163 4.24 -8.49 -9.30
CA CYS A 163 3.34 -7.40 -9.68
C CYS A 163 3.89 -6.09 -9.12
N THR A 164 3.98 -5.05 -9.96
CA THR A 164 4.43 -3.72 -9.57
C THR A 164 3.28 -2.72 -9.69
N LEU A 165 2.97 -2.05 -8.57
CA LEU A 165 2.05 -0.91 -8.52
C LEU A 165 2.83 0.37 -8.75
N VAL A 166 2.36 1.23 -9.65
CA VAL A 166 3.08 2.45 -10.06
C VAL A 166 2.17 3.66 -9.92
N THR A 167 2.69 4.73 -9.35
CA THR A 167 2.00 6.03 -9.29
C THR A 167 2.97 7.21 -9.42
N CYS A 168 2.44 8.40 -9.63
CA CYS A 168 3.23 9.63 -9.64
C CYS A 168 3.58 10.07 -8.21
N THR A 169 4.79 10.61 -8.02
CA THR A 169 5.27 11.14 -6.74
C THR A 169 6.24 12.31 -6.96
N PRO A 170 6.43 13.26 -6.02
CA PRO A 170 5.58 13.53 -4.86
C PRO A 170 4.17 13.97 -5.25
N TYR A 171 3.20 13.82 -4.35
CA TYR A 171 1.82 14.22 -4.56
C TYR A 171 1.71 15.65 -5.09
N GLY A 172 0.99 15.84 -6.19
CA GLY A 172 0.77 17.15 -6.85
C GLY A 172 1.98 17.71 -7.59
N VAL A 173 3.19 17.13 -7.45
CA VAL A 173 4.40 17.55 -8.17
C VAL A 173 4.70 16.62 -9.35
N ASN A 174 4.54 15.29 -9.14
CA ASN A 174 4.56 14.25 -10.18
C ASN A 174 5.86 14.10 -10.97
N THR A 175 7.00 14.55 -10.42
CA THR A 175 8.31 14.53 -11.08
C THR A 175 8.95 13.13 -11.15
N HIS A 176 8.49 12.22 -10.29
CA HIS A 176 9.01 10.86 -10.20
C HIS A 176 7.89 9.83 -10.28
N ARG A 177 8.26 8.57 -10.29
CA ARG A 177 7.34 7.43 -10.15
C ARG A 177 7.69 6.66 -8.89
N LEU A 178 6.67 6.43 -8.05
CA LEU A 178 6.74 5.48 -6.95
C LEU A 178 6.37 4.10 -7.49
N MET A 179 7.25 3.13 -7.29
CA MET A 179 7.08 1.74 -7.70
C MET A 179 7.07 0.86 -6.46
N VAL A 180 5.96 0.16 -6.21
CA VAL A 180 5.81 -0.81 -5.13
C VAL A 180 5.72 -2.19 -5.76
N ARG A 181 6.79 -3.00 -5.63
CA ARG A 181 6.86 -4.35 -6.19
C ARG A 181 6.54 -5.39 -5.16
N GLY A 182 5.56 -6.24 -5.47
CA GLY A 182 5.23 -7.44 -4.73
C GLY A 182 5.64 -8.71 -5.46
N THR A 183 5.99 -9.73 -4.69
CA THR A 183 6.16 -11.11 -5.17
C THR A 183 4.96 -11.94 -4.81
N ARG A 184 4.62 -12.88 -5.67
CA ARG A 184 3.54 -13.84 -5.44
C ARG A 184 3.78 -14.63 -4.16
N ILE A 185 2.77 -14.73 -3.34
CA ILE A 185 2.71 -15.63 -2.19
C ILE A 185 1.44 -16.47 -2.24
N ARG A 186 1.38 -17.56 -1.47
CA ARG A 186 0.13 -18.31 -1.35
C ARG A 186 -0.88 -17.52 -0.52
N ASN A 187 -2.15 -17.65 -0.83
CA ASN A 187 -3.21 -16.90 -0.16
C ASN A 187 -3.29 -17.22 1.36
N ASP A 188 -3.02 -18.45 1.76
CA ASP A 188 -2.94 -18.84 3.17
C ASP A 188 -1.76 -18.16 3.92
N GLN A 189 -0.65 -17.92 3.22
CA GLN A 189 0.48 -17.16 3.77
C GLN A 189 0.14 -15.67 3.91
N ALA A 190 -0.61 -15.11 2.97
CA ALA A 190 -1.05 -13.72 3.04
C ALA A 190 -1.96 -13.50 4.25
N GLU A 191 -2.97 -14.35 4.44
CA GLU A 191 -3.86 -14.32 5.59
C GLU A 191 -3.08 -14.44 6.92
N TYR A 192 -2.11 -15.34 6.98
CA TYR A 192 -1.25 -15.48 8.16
C TYR A 192 -0.44 -14.21 8.47
N VAL A 193 0.15 -13.58 7.45
CA VAL A 193 0.92 -12.34 7.60
C VAL A 193 0.02 -11.19 8.07
N GLU A 194 -1.18 -11.06 7.52
CA GLU A 194 -2.15 -10.04 7.94
C GLU A 194 -2.59 -10.24 9.39
N ASN A 195 -2.88 -11.47 9.79
CA ASN A 195 -3.23 -11.79 11.17
C ASN A 195 -2.10 -11.45 12.15
N LEU A 196 -0.84 -11.77 11.82
CA LEU A 196 0.32 -11.41 12.64
C LEU A 196 0.50 -9.89 12.78
N LYS A 197 0.24 -9.14 11.70
CA LYS A 197 0.30 -7.67 11.74
C LYS A 197 -0.80 -7.11 12.62
N ALA A 198 -2.03 -7.57 12.46
CA ALA A 198 -3.17 -7.15 13.28
C ALA A 198 -2.91 -7.40 14.78
N GLU A 199 -2.38 -8.58 15.15
CA GLU A 199 -2.01 -8.88 16.52
C GLU A 199 -0.87 -8.01 17.05
N ARG A 200 0.09 -7.63 16.21
CA ARG A 200 1.17 -6.72 16.59
C ARG A 200 0.63 -5.32 16.84
N ASP A 201 -0.18 -4.79 15.93
CA ASP A 201 -0.73 -3.45 16.01
C ASP A 201 -1.67 -3.32 17.22
N GLU A 202 -2.44 -4.37 17.54
CA GLU A 202 -3.24 -4.44 18.76
C GLU A 202 -2.36 -4.38 20.02
N ARG A 203 -1.27 -5.14 20.07
CA ARG A 203 -0.32 -5.11 21.20
C ARG A 203 0.36 -3.75 21.34
N GLU A 204 0.79 -3.15 20.24
CA GLU A 204 1.40 -1.82 20.25
C GLU A 204 0.38 -0.75 20.68
N GLY A 205 -0.85 -0.82 20.20
CA GLY A 205 -1.96 0.05 20.60
C GLY A 205 -2.25 -0.03 22.10
N ILE A 206 -2.29 -1.23 22.69
CA ILE A 206 -2.46 -1.44 24.12
C ILE A 206 -1.28 -0.83 24.90
N THR A 207 -0.05 -1.07 24.46
CA THR A 207 1.15 -0.55 25.12
C THR A 207 1.15 0.98 25.09
N GLN A 208 0.81 1.60 23.98
CA GLN A 208 0.77 3.05 23.85
C GLN A 208 -0.34 3.67 24.72
N SER A 209 -1.53 3.05 24.76
CA SER A 209 -2.63 3.52 25.61
C SER A 209 -2.28 3.45 27.10
N THR A 210 -1.63 2.38 27.53
CA THR A 210 -1.17 2.19 28.90
C THR A 210 -0.12 3.23 29.30
N TRP A 211 0.85 3.47 28.42
CA TRP A 211 1.88 4.47 28.64
C TRP A 211 1.31 5.89 28.76
N GLN A 212 0.37 6.26 27.91
CA GLN A 212 -0.32 7.54 27.98
C GLN A 212 -1.09 7.70 29.29
N GLN A 213 -1.81 6.69 29.75
CA GLN A 213 -2.52 6.72 31.02
C GLN A 213 -1.57 6.92 32.21
N GLU A 214 -0.43 6.22 32.26
CA GLU A 214 0.57 6.38 33.31
C GLU A 214 1.22 7.77 33.25
N TYR A 215 1.47 8.32 32.08
CA TYR A 215 2.00 9.66 31.90
C TYR A 215 1.04 10.74 32.43
N PHE A 216 -0.24 10.66 32.09
CA PHE A 216 -1.25 11.62 32.60
C PHE A 216 -1.46 11.49 34.10
N LYS A 217 -1.43 10.28 34.67
CA LYS A 217 -1.45 10.09 36.13
C LYS A 217 -0.26 10.76 36.80
N GLY A 218 0.93 10.62 36.24
CA GLY A 218 2.15 11.27 36.74
C GLY A 218 2.05 12.81 36.76
N ILE A 219 1.54 13.40 35.67
CA ILE A 219 1.30 14.85 35.59
C ILE A 219 0.27 15.29 36.63
N GLY A 220 -0.85 14.56 36.77
CA GLY A 220 -1.88 14.86 37.74
C GLY A 220 -1.35 14.89 39.19
N LEU A 221 -0.55 13.91 39.58
CA LEU A 221 0.13 13.86 40.89
C LEU A 221 1.10 15.02 41.05
N GLY A 222 1.86 15.39 40.05
CA GLY A 222 2.78 16.53 40.10
C GLY A 222 2.06 17.86 40.36
N VAL A 223 0.93 18.12 39.70
CA VAL A 223 0.12 19.31 39.89
C VAL A 223 -0.47 19.37 41.33
N ILE A 224 -0.94 18.24 41.83
CA ILE A 224 -1.45 18.16 43.24
C ILE A 224 -0.34 18.46 44.24
N CYS A 225 0.88 17.92 44.04
CA CYS A 225 2.01 18.22 44.93
C CYS A 225 2.38 19.71 44.91
N ILE A 226 2.43 20.36 43.75
CA ILE A 226 2.73 21.78 43.63
C ILE A 226 1.65 22.63 44.36
N ALA A 227 0.37 22.29 44.19
CA ALA A 227 -0.73 22.95 44.86
C ALA A 227 -0.64 22.79 46.40
N ALA A 228 -0.32 21.60 46.89
CA ALA A 228 -0.13 21.33 48.30
C ALA A 228 1.02 22.13 48.89
N ILE A 229 2.18 22.24 48.20
CA ILE A 229 3.31 23.04 48.60
C ILE A 229 2.91 24.53 48.66
N GLY A 230 2.16 25.03 47.66
CA GLY A 230 1.64 26.40 47.63
C GLY A 230 0.77 26.72 48.83
N ILE A 231 -0.15 25.80 49.17
CA ILE A 231 -1.03 25.95 50.36
C ILE A 231 -0.24 25.98 51.65
N VAL A 232 0.72 25.08 51.81
CA VAL A 232 1.62 25.06 53.00
C VAL A 232 2.44 26.35 53.11
N TYR A 233 2.93 26.86 52.00
CA TYR A 233 3.65 28.13 51.97
C TYR A 233 2.76 29.31 52.41
N GLU A 234 1.56 29.42 51.88
CA GLU A 234 0.60 30.49 52.30
C GLU A 234 0.17 30.36 53.76
N ILE A 235 -0.07 29.15 54.26
CA ILE A 235 -0.37 28.95 55.70
C ILE A 235 0.77 29.41 56.58
N ASN A 236 2.02 29.10 56.20
CA ASN A 236 3.19 29.53 56.95
C ASN A 236 3.44 31.04 56.87
N ARG A 237 3.06 31.67 55.75
CA ARG A 237 3.15 33.13 55.56
C ARG A 237 2.16 33.89 56.41
N ILE A 238 0.95 33.32 56.60
CA ILE A 238 -0.15 33.96 57.37
C ILE A 238 0.00 33.73 58.89
N ARG A 239 0.77 32.70 59.31
CA ARG A 239 1.02 32.47 60.76
C ARG A 239 1.72 33.65 61.40
N PRO A 240 1.08 34.39 62.35
CA PRO A 240 1.71 35.53 63.03
C PRO A 240 2.94 35.02 63.80
N ARG A 241 4.11 35.64 63.59
CA ARG A 241 5.27 35.39 64.41
C ARG A 241 4.92 35.70 65.88
N ARG A 242 4.71 34.68 66.70
CA ARG A 242 4.58 34.81 68.12
C ARG A 242 5.86 35.49 68.68
N ARG A 243 5.77 36.75 68.98
CA ARG A 243 6.79 37.58 69.63
C ARG A 243 7.09 36.94 71.00
N LYS A 244 8.22 36.32 71.21
CA LYS A 244 8.72 35.96 72.54
C LYS A 244 8.90 37.23 73.37
N ARG A 245 7.94 37.50 74.25
CA ARG A 245 8.15 38.48 75.32
C ARG A 245 9.12 37.89 76.31
N GLY A 246 10.34 38.42 76.34
CA GLY A 246 11.31 38.14 77.39
C GLY A 246 10.79 38.73 78.69
N LEU A 247 10.65 37.87 79.67
CA LEU A 247 10.54 38.27 81.05
C LEU A 247 11.93 38.72 81.52
N HIS A 248 12.13 40.05 81.64
CA HIS A 248 13.12 40.58 82.52
C HIS A 248 12.47 40.77 83.89
N GLU A 249 12.76 39.92 84.83
CA GLU A 249 12.44 40.12 86.23
C GLU A 249 13.71 40.58 86.91
N LYS A 250 13.57 41.63 87.72
CA LYS A 250 14.59 42.29 88.53
C LYS A 250 14.85 41.46 89.78
N GLY A 251 16.05 41.50 90.24
CA GLY A 251 16.53 41.12 91.56
C GLY A 251 18.01 41.53 91.74
#